data_eb65bed24120efbd53772eb6eeecda24
#
_entry.id   eb65bed24120efbd53772eb6eeecda24
#
_cell.length_a   1.000
_cell.length_b   1.000
_cell.length_c   1.000
_cell.angle_alpha   90.00
_cell.angle_beta   90.00
_cell.angle_gamma   90.00
#
_symmetry.space_group_name_H-M   'P 1'
#
loop_
_entity.id
_entity.type
_entity.pdbx_description
1 polymer ?
#
loop_
_entity_poly.entity_id
_entity_poly.type
_entity_poly.pdbx_seq_one_letter_code
_entity_poly.pdbx_strand_id
1 'polypeptide(L)'
;VDPDAKKELLSFYNMHLKKFGDRPEALRWTPQGQLKRYHTLAEIAPDLTNSKVLDYGCGTGDFYRFLKRRGVSVRYTGVDINENFISIAKKKYPECTFRIMDIGEESLSEFYDYIFICGVFNLRVPGVKDDLKDALVNLFKCCNKGLALNALSSHAPLRDPELNYTSPEEMVKFSLENLSPYLALRHDRIQHDFTLYIYTALNEVEL
;
A
#
# COMPACT_ATOMS: atom_id res chain seq x y z
N VAL A 1 -12.22 4.33 8.45
CA VAL A 1 -11.40 5.21 9.34
C VAL A 1 -12.33 6.09 10.14
N ASP A 2 -12.05 6.27 11.44
CA ASP A 2 -12.79 7.23 12.28
C ASP A 2 -12.81 8.63 11.62
N PRO A 3 -13.95 9.38 11.62
CA PRO A 3 -14.06 10.67 10.93
C PRO A 3 -13.04 11.73 11.38
N ASP A 4 -12.71 11.77 12.68
CA ASP A 4 -11.73 12.72 13.19
C ASP A 4 -10.30 12.30 12.81
N ALA A 5 -9.99 11.01 12.87
CA ALA A 5 -8.72 10.46 12.38
C ALA A 5 -8.55 10.70 10.87
N LYS A 6 -9.61 10.52 10.07
CA LYS A 6 -9.61 10.81 8.62
C LYS A 6 -9.32 12.28 8.34
N LYS A 7 -9.94 13.19 9.11
CA LYS A 7 -9.69 14.63 9.00
C LYS A 7 -8.25 15.00 9.34
N GLU A 8 -7.69 14.38 10.37
CA GLU A 8 -6.28 14.56 10.76
C GLU A 8 -5.33 14.09 9.64
N LEU A 9 -5.55 12.89 9.10
CA LEU A 9 -4.79 12.35 7.96
C LEU A 9 -4.83 13.28 6.75
N LEU A 10 -6.02 13.72 6.33
CA LEU A 10 -6.19 14.62 5.19
C LEU A 10 -5.50 15.97 5.42
N SER A 11 -5.64 16.55 6.61
CA SER A 11 -5.00 17.81 6.98
C SER A 11 -3.47 17.69 6.89
N PHE A 12 -2.92 16.62 7.47
CA PHE A 12 -1.49 16.33 7.47
C PHE A 12 -0.93 16.23 6.05
N TYR A 13 -1.52 15.36 5.22
CA TYR A 13 -1.01 15.15 3.86
C TYR A 13 -1.23 16.36 2.94
N ASN A 14 -2.33 17.11 3.10
CA ASN A 14 -2.56 18.35 2.34
C ASN A 14 -1.54 19.43 2.69
N MET A 15 -1.17 19.56 3.96
CA MET A 15 -0.12 20.48 4.39
C MET A 15 1.24 20.09 3.81
N HIS A 16 1.58 18.79 3.82
CA HIS A 16 2.82 18.29 3.24
C HIS A 16 2.85 18.44 1.72
N LEU A 17 1.74 18.17 1.03
CA LEU A 17 1.61 18.38 -0.41
C LEU A 17 1.82 19.86 -0.77
N LYS A 18 1.23 20.78 0.00
CA LYS A 18 1.44 22.24 -0.19
C LYS A 18 2.90 22.64 0.02
N LYS A 19 3.60 22.03 0.98
CA LYS A 19 4.99 22.34 1.33
C LYS A 19 6.00 21.78 0.33
N PHE A 20 5.83 20.52 -0.07
CA PHE A 20 6.82 19.77 -0.84
C PHE A 20 6.43 19.54 -2.31
N GLY A 21 5.16 19.82 -2.67
CA GLY A 21 4.64 19.49 -3.99
C GLY A 21 4.52 17.98 -4.23
N ASP A 22 4.46 17.58 -5.50
CA ASP A 22 4.40 16.18 -5.93
C ASP A 22 5.79 15.52 -5.83
N ARG A 23 6.23 15.28 -4.60
CA ARG A 23 7.52 14.67 -4.27
C ARG A 23 7.36 13.65 -3.14
N PRO A 24 8.28 12.66 -3.02
CA PRO A 24 8.26 11.67 -1.94
C PRO A 24 8.21 12.27 -0.53
N GLU A 25 8.79 13.47 -0.35
CA GLU A 25 8.81 14.19 0.92
C GLU A 25 7.38 14.60 1.39
N ALA A 26 6.43 14.76 0.47
CA ALA A 26 5.02 14.99 0.81
C ALA A 26 4.40 13.77 1.54
N LEU A 27 4.96 12.57 1.33
CA LEU A 27 4.58 11.33 2.00
C LEU A 27 5.54 10.97 3.15
N ARG A 28 6.42 11.89 3.56
CA ARG A 28 7.51 11.67 4.54
C ARG A 28 8.51 10.58 4.11
N TRP A 29 8.73 10.44 2.83
CA TRP A 29 9.69 9.49 2.29
C TRP A 29 10.88 10.20 1.66
N THR A 30 12.03 9.55 1.67
CA THR A 30 13.13 9.91 0.78
C THR A 30 12.90 9.26 -0.60
N PRO A 31 13.40 9.85 -1.70
CA PRO A 31 13.30 9.23 -3.03
C PRO A 31 13.86 7.81 -3.08
N GLN A 32 14.98 7.56 -2.38
CA GLN A 32 15.59 6.23 -2.30
C GLN A 32 14.73 5.25 -1.48
N GLY A 33 14.16 5.72 -0.36
CA GLY A 33 13.27 4.92 0.49
C GLY A 33 12.01 4.50 -0.27
N GLN A 34 11.41 5.43 -1.04
CA GLN A 34 10.27 5.15 -1.89
C GLN A 34 10.59 4.05 -2.93
N LEU A 35 11.72 4.20 -3.65
CA LEU A 35 12.13 3.21 -4.66
C LEU A 35 12.37 1.83 -4.05
N LYS A 36 13.01 1.73 -2.88
CA LYS A 36 13.23 0.44 -2.20
C LYS A 36 11.89 -0.23 -1.86
N ARG A 37 10.89 0.51 -1.34
CA ARG A 37 9.55 0.00 -1.04
C ARG A 37 8.87 -0.55 -2.29
N TYR A 38 8.89 0.21 -3.37
CA TYR A 38 8.28 -0.21 -4.64
C TYR A 38 8.96 -1.45 -5.23
N HIS A 39 10.29 -1.54 -5.16
CA HIS A 39 11.03 -2.74 -5.56
C HIS A 39 10.59 -3.95 -4.74
N THR A 40 10.56 -3.81 -3.41
CA THR A 40 10.19 -4.92 -2.53
C THR A 40 8.73 -5.32 -2.76
N LEU A 41 7.79 -4.36 -2.88
CA LEU A 41 6.38 -4.70 -3.16
C LEU A 41 6.23 -5.48 -4.47
N ALA A 42 6.96 -5.10 -5.52
CA ALA A 42 6.89 -5.77 -6.83
C ALA A 42 7.49 -7.20 -6.81
N GLU A 43 8.25 -7.59 -5.77
CA GLU A 43 8.75 -8.97 -5.61
C GLU A 43 7.63 -9.99 -5.27
N ILE A 44 6.37 -9.55 -5.11
CA ILE A 44 5.22 -10.45 -4.88
C ILE A 44 5.05 -11.48 -6.00
N ALA A 45 5.46 -11.14 -7.22
CA ALA A 45 5.41 -12.03 -8.37
C ALA A 45 6.64 -11.85 -9.26
N PRO A 46 7.10 -12.91 -9.95
CA PRO A 46 8.21 -12.81 -10.89
C PRO A 46 7.88 -11.89 -12.07
N ASP A 47 6.62 -11.83 -12.51
CA ASP A 47 6.13 -10.92 -13.55
C ASP A 47 4.72 -10.42 -13.22
N LEU A 48 4.55 -9.11 -13.28
CA LEU A 48 3.26 -8.42 -13.11
C LEU A 48 2.62 -8.01 -14.45
N THR A 49 3.28 -8.28 -15.57
CA THR A 49 2.83 -7.85 -16.90
C THR A 49 1.41 -8.38 -17.19
N ASN A 50 0.56 -7.50 -17.74
CA ASN A 50 -0.85 -7.73 -18.06
C ASN A 50 -1.77 -7.99 -16.84
N SER A 51 -1.24 -7.93 -15.62
CA SER A 51 -2.05 -8.09 -14.40
C SER A 51 -2.98 -6.90 -14.18
N LYS A 52 -4.13 -7.17 -13.56
CA LYS A 52 -5.02 -6.15 -13.02
C LYS A 52 -4.60 -5.82 -11.60
N VAL A 53 -4.14 -4.59 -11.39
CA VAL A 53 -3.50 -4.13 -10.16
C VAL A 53 -4.34 -3.08 -9.46
N LEU A 54 -4.52 -3.23 -8.15
CA LEU A 54 -5.00 -2.20 -7.25
C LEU A 54 -3.85 -1.66 -6.40
N ASP A 55 -3.68 -0.35 -6.40
CA ASP A 55 -2.80 0.37 -5.46
C ASP A 55 -3.67 1.12 -4.45
N TYR A 56 -3.75 0.59 -3.24
CA TYR A 56 -4.55 1.17 -2.15
C TYR A 56 -3.71 2.17 -1.36
N GLY A 57 -4.17 3.42 -1.30
CA GLY A 57 -3.40 4.57 -0.83
C GLY A 57 -2.35 4.99 -1.86
N CYS A 58 -2.76 5.09 -3.13
CA CYS A 58 -1.87 5.29 -4.28
C CYS A 58 -1.17 6.65 -4.31
N GLY A 59 -1.58 7.61 -3.47
CA GLY A 59 -1.08 8.97 -3.50
C GLY A 59 -1.22 9.58 -4.89
N THR A 60 -0.13 10.11 -5.43
CA THR A 60 -0.09 10.73 -6.77
C THR A 60 0.24 9.74 -7.90
N GLY A 61 0.14 8.41 -7.65
CA GLY A 61 0.35 7.36 -8.66
C GLY A 61 1.82 7.02 -8.93
N ASP A 62 2.70 7.24 -7.98
CA ASP A 62 4.14 7.03 -8.17
C ASP A 62 4.53 5.55 -8.30
N PHE A 63 3.76 4.63 -7.73
CA PHE A 63 3.99 3.19 -7.93
C PHE A 63 3.71 2.79 -9.39
N TYR A 64 2.67 3.34 -10.02
CA TYR A 64 2.46 3.15 -11.47
C TYR A 64 3.65 3.66 -12.30
N ARG A 65 4.16 4.86 -11.98
CA ARG A 65 5.37 5.39 -12.63
C ARG A 65 6.56 4.45 -12.52
N PHE A 66 6.75 3.85 -11.34
CA PHE A 66 7.81 2.88 -11.09
C PHE A 66 7.64 1.64 -11.98
N LEU A 67 6.45 1.04 -12.06
CA LEU A 67 6.17 -0.13 -12.91
C LEU A 67 6.40 0.20 -14.39
N LYS A 68 5.85 1.34 -14.87
CA LYS A 68 6.00 1.81 -16.25
C LYS A 68 7.46 2.00 -16.66
N ARG A 69 8.29 2.59 -15.79
CA ARG A 69 9.73 2.78 -16.03
C ARG A 69 10.52 1.47 -16.11
N ARG A 70 10.00 0.41 -15.53
CA ARG A 70 10.59 -0.93 -15.61
C ARG A 70 10.07 -1.74 -16.80
N GLY A 71 9.24 -1.15 -17.65
CA GLY A 71 8.63 -1.84 -18.78
C GLY A 71 7.49 -2.79 -18.40
N VAL A 72 7.00 -2.73 -17.16
CA VAL A 72 5.91 -3.59 -16.68
C VAL A 72 4.58 -2.91 -17.03
N SER A 73 3.85 -3.50 -17.97
CA SER A 73 2.53 -3.03 -18.41
C SER A 73 1.43 -3.70 -17.56
N VAL A 74 0.61 -2.92 -16.88
CA VAL A 74 -0.48 -3.41 -16.02
C VAL A 74 -1.78 -2.64 -16.28
N ARG A 75 -2.91 -3.26 -15.97
CA ARG A 75 -4.20 -2.56 -15.86
C ARG A 75 -4.30 -2.00 -14.45
N TYR A 76 -3.91 -0.73 -14.32
CA TYR A 76 -3.73 -0.09 -13.02
C TYR A 76 -4.98 0.66 -12.55
N THR A 77 -5.38 0.40 -11.31
CA THR A 77 -6.35 1.19 -10.56
C THR A 77 -5.68 1.69 -9.28
N GLY A 78 -5.68 2.99 -9.07
CA GLY A 78 -5.24 3.62 -7.82
C GLY A 78 -6.43 4.17 -7.04
N VAL A 79 -6.45 3.94 -5.73
CA VAL A 79 -7.44 4.54 -4.83
C VAL A 79 -6.75 5.23 -3.67
N ASP A 80 -7.30 6.38 -3.25
CA ASP A 80 -6.82 7.15 -2.11
C ASP A 80 -7.98 7.95 -1.50
N ILE A 81 -7.94 8.23 -0.21
CA ILE A 81 -8.94 9.08 0.45
C ILE A 81 -8.72 10.58 0.17
N ASN A 82 -7.52 10.96 -0.30
CA ASN A 82 -7.15 12.35 -0.55
C ASN A 82 -7.45 12.77 -2.00
N GLU A 83 -8.47 13.60 -2.20
CA GLU A 83 -8.88 14.07 -3.52
C GLU A 83 -7.78 14.88 -4.25
N ASN A 84 -6.92 15.60 -3.50
CA ASN A 84 -5.83 16.36 -4.09
C ASN A 84 -4.77 15.43 -4.72
N PHE A 85 -4.45 14.31 -4.05
CA PHE A 85 -3.58 13.28 -4.62
C PHE A 85 -4.21 12.67 -5.87
N ILE A 86 -5.48 12.29 -5.80
CA ILE A 86 -6.20 11.69 -6.94
C ILE A 86 -6.29 12.67 -8.12
N SER A 87 -6.51 13.96 -7.86
CA SER A 87 -6.51 15.00 -8.92
C SER A 87 -5.17 15.08 -9.65
N ILE A 88 -4.06 15.01 -8.90
CA ILE A 88 -2.70 14.99 -9.46
C ILE A 88 -2.47 13.70 -10.26
N ALA A 89 -2.81 12.54 -9.68
CA ALA A 89 -2.62 11.24 -10.32
C ALA A 89 -3.35 11.14 -11.67
N LYS A 90 -4.61 11.58 -11.74
CA LYS A 90 -5.41 11.64 -12.98
C LYS A 90 -4.76 12.49 -14.07
N LYS A 91 -4.17 13.62 -13.69
CA LYS A 91 -3.46 14.50 -14.65
C LYS A 91 -2.16 13.89 -15.14
N LYS A 92 -1.43 13.18 -14.27
CA LYS A 92 -0.14 12.56 -14.61
C LYS A 92 -0.31 11.30 -15.48
N TYR A 93 -1.35 10.51 -15.23
CA TYR A 93 -1.56 9.19 -15.84
C TYR A 93 -3.01 9.01 -16.28
N PRO A 94 -3.46 9.74 -17.32
CA PRO A 94 -4.84 9.69 -17.79
C PRO A 94 -5.24 8.30 -18.35
N GLU A 95 -4.25 7.44 -18.65
CA GLU A 95 -4.45 6.06 -19.08
C GLU A 95 -4.84 5.10 -17.95
N CYS A 96 -4.71 5.53 -16.67
CA CYS A 96 -5.03 4.72 -15.51
C CYS A 96 -6.38 5.11 -14.90
N THR A 97 -6.95 4.21 -14.11
CA THR A 97 -8.13 4.51 -13.30
C THR A 97 -7.72 5.01 -11.93
N PHE A 98 -8.23 6.18 -11.51
CA PHE A 98 -8.03 6.71 -10.17
C PHE A 98 -9.35 7.10 -9.54
N ARG A 99 -9.60 6.67 -8.28
CA ARG A 99 -10.85 6.95 -7.55
C ARG A 99 -10.53 7.45 -6.13
N ILE A 100 -11.36 8.38 -5.64
CA ILE A 100 -11.40 8.69 -4.20
C ILE A 100 -12.18 7.55 -3.56
N MET A 101 -11.60 6.89 -2.55
CA MET A 101 -12.24 5.76 -1.89
C MET A 101 -11.71 5.56 -0.47
N ASP A 102 -12.61 5.32 0.46
CA ASP A 102 -12.34 4.82 1.79
C ASP A 102 -12.89 3.40 1.92
N ILE A 103 -12.01 2.39 2.01
CA ILE A 103 -12.41 0.98 2.10
C ILE A 103 -13.18 0.65 3.38
N GLY A 104 -13.13 1.52 4.38
CA GLY A 104 -13.95 1.40 5.58
C GLY A 104 -15.42 1.81 5.37
N GLU A 105 -15.68 2.62 4.34
CA GLU A 105 -17.02 3.13 4.01
C GLU A 105 -17.59 2.51 2.72
N GLU A 106 -16.70 2.08 1.81
CA GLU A 106 -17.06 1.59 0.48
C GLU A 106 -16.50 0.19 0.22
N SER A 107 -17.20 -0.63 -0.53
CA SER A 107 -16.71 -1.95 -0.98
C SER A 107 -16.22 -1.90 -2.42
N LEU A 108 -15.17 -2.67 -2.70
CA LEU A 108 -14.73 -2.89 -4.07
C LEU A 108 -15.73 -3.80 -4.80
N SER A 109 -16.11 -3.42 -6.01
CA SER A 109 -16.99 -4.20 -6.88
C SER A 109 -16.23 -5.06 -7.91
N GLU A 110 -14.91 -4.91 -7.97
CA GLU A 110 -14.05 -5.53 -8.96
C GLU A 110 -12.97 -6.37 -8.29
N PHE A 111 -12.55 -7.44 -8.98
CA PHE A 111 -11.41 -8.27 -8.55
C PHE A 111 -10.13 -7.82 -9.22
N TYR A 112 -9.00 -7.97 -8.48
CA TYR A 112 -7.65 -7.61 -8.91
C TYR A 112 -6.73 -8.82 -8.77
N ASP A 113 -5.79 -8.96 -9.70
CA ASP A 113 -4.78 -10.01 -9.62
C ASP A 113 -3.85 -9.77 -8.44
N TYR A 114 -3.39 -8.53 -8.30
CA TYR A 114 -2.53 -8.11 -7.20
C TYR A 114 -3.01 -6.81 -6.58
N ILE A 115 -2.92 -6.75 -5.25
CA ILE A 115 -3.26 -5.56 -4.46
C ILE A 115 -2.02 -5.10 -3.70
N PHE A 116 -1.72 -3.81 -3.77
CA PHE A 116 -0.56 -3.20 -3.12
C PHE A 116 -1.01 -2.19 -2.08
N ILE A 117 -0.36 -2.22 -0.91
CA ILE A 117 -0.55 -1.28 0.20
C ILE A 117 0.82 -0.81 0.63
N CYS A 118 1.21 0.42 0.25
CA CYS A 118 2.54 0.95 0.50
C CYS A 118 2.54 2.05 1.56
N GLY A 119 2.79 1.70 2.82
CA GLY A 119 2.96 2.67 3.90
C GLY A 119 1.71 3.48 4.26
N VAL A 120 0.52 3.03 3.87
CA VAL A 120 -0.76 3.73 4.06
C VAL A 120 -1.07 3.96 5.54
N PHE A 121 -0.75 2.99 6.39
CA PHE A 121 -1.05 2.99 7.81
C PHE A 121 0.14 3.42 8.69
N ASN A 122 1.08 4.17 8.11
CA ASN A 122 2.29 4.58 8.81
C ASN A 122 2.13 5.88 9.62
N LEU A 123 1.09 6.67 9.45
CA LEU A 123 0.81 7.81 10.31
C LEU A 123 0.06 7.33 11.56
N ARG A 124 0.44 7.84 12.73
CA ARG A 124 -0.22 7.50 13.99
C ARG A 124 -1.48 8.34 14.14
N VAL A 125 -2.63 7.68 13.97
CA VAL A 125 -3.95 8.23 14.27
C VAL A 125 -4.75 7.23 15.11
N PRO A 126 -5.79 7.67 15.85
CA PRO A 126 -6.67 6.75 16.56
C PRO A 126 -7.23 5.66 15.64
N GLY A 127 -7.28 4.42 16.11
CA GLY A 127 -7.87 3.28 15.37
C GLY A 127 -7.03 2.70 14.24
N VAL A 128 -5.88 3.29 13.88
CA VAL A 128 -5.08 2.90 12.69
C VAL A 128 -4.73 1.42 12.61
N LYS A 129 -4.57 0.73 13.75
CA LYS A 129 -4.24 -0.70 13.76
C LYS A 129 -5.44 -1.57 13.40
N ASP A 130 -6.62 -1.18 13.84
CA ASP A 130 -7.86 -1.88 13.50
C ASP A 130 -8.25 -1.57 12.07
N ASP A 131 -8.13 -0.31 11.63
CA ASP A 131 -8.31 0.09 10.24
C ASP A 131 -7.41 -0.69 9.27
N LEU A 132 -6.14 -0.95 9.64
CA LEU A 132 -5.24 -1.80 8.86
C LEU A 132 -5.78 -3.23 8.70
N LYS A 133 -6.23 -3.85 9.80
CA LYS A 133 -6.76 -5.22 9.79
C LYS A 133 -8.05 -5.32 8.96
N ASP A 134 -8.96 -4.38 9.16
CA ASP A 134 -10.22 -4.32 8.41
C ASP A 134 -9.99 -4.09 6.93
N ALA A 135 -9.05 -3.20 6.57
CA ALA A 135 -8.65 -2.99 5.19
C ALA A 135 -8.07 -4.26 4.56
N LEU A 136 -7.19 -4.98 5.26
CA LEU A 136 -6.64 -6.25 4.77
C LEU A 136 -7.73 -7.28 4.48
N VAL A 137 -8.70 -7.45 5.40
CA VAL A 137 -9.83 -8.39 5.21
C VAL A 137 -10.67 -7.98 4.01
N ASN A 138 -11.02 -6.71 3.87
CA ASN A 138 -11.89 -6.24 2.80
C ASN A 138 -11.20 -6.27 1.43
N LEU A 139 -9.93 -5.88 1.38
CA LEU A 139 -9.14 -5.91 0.15
C LEU A 139 -8.84 -7.35 -0.30
N PHE A 140 -8.52 -8.25 0.63
CA PHE A 140 -8.20 -9.64 0.29
C PHE A 140 -9.37 -10.40 -0.31
N LYS A 141 -10.62 -10.08 0.06
CA LYS A 141 -11.84 -10.63 -0.56
C LYS A 141 -11.92 -10.36 -2.07
N CYS A 142 -11.26 -9.29 -2.55
CA CYS A 142 -11.24 -8.88 -3.96
C CYS A 142 -9.91 -9.20 -4.65
N CYS A 143 -9.07 -10.04 -4.03
CA CYS A 143 -7.75 -10.41 -4.52
C CYS A 143 -7.77 -11.79 -5.17
N ASN A 144 -7.27 -11.91 -6.42
CA ASN A 144 -7.22 -13.18 -7.15
C ASN A 144 -5.93 -13.97 -6.92
N LYS A 145 -4.79 -13.28 -6.71
CA LYS A 145 -3.47 -13.92 -6.64
C LYS A 145 -2.69 -13.55 -5.38
N GLY A 146 -2.52 -12.28 -5.10
CA GLY A 146 -1.76 -11.88 -3.94
C GLY A 146 -1.89 -10.41 -3.54
N LEU A 147 -1.73 -10.15 -2.25
CA LEU A 147 -1.72 -8.83 -1.64
C LEU A 147 -0.35 -8.58 -1.00
N ALA A 148 0.26 -7.43 -1.30
CA ALA A 148 1.50 -6.98 -0.70
C ALA A 148 1.26 -5.78 0.21
N LEU A 149 1.60 -5.93 1.49
CA LEU A 149 1.58 -4.87 2.51
C LEU A 149 3.00 -4.47 2.85
N ASN A 150 3.34 -3.18 2.70
CA ASN A 150 4.53 -2.57 3.33
C ASN A 150 4.12 -1.70 4.51
N ALA A 151 4.77 -1.89 5.66
CA ALA A 151 4.53 -1.11 6.86
C ALA A 151 5.84 -0.89 7.65
N LEU A 152 5.85 0.14 8.52
CA LEU A 152 6.94 0.37 9.46
C LEU A 152 6.96 -0.72 10.54
N SER A 153 8.13 -1.30 10.78
CA SER A 153 8.32 -2.39 11.72
C SER A 153 8.42 -1.94 13.16
N SER A 154 7.76 -2.65 14.07
CA SER A 154 7.96 -2.48 15.51
C SER A 154 9.40 -2.79 15.96
N HIS A 155 10.21 -3.42 15.13
CA HIS A 155 11.64 -3.67 15.35
C HIS A 155 12.55 -2.56 14.78
N ALA A 156 11.97 -1.46 14.27
CA ALA A 156 12.76 -0.32 13.81
C ALA A 156 13.64 0.22 14.94
N PRO A 157 14.97 0.40 14.70
CA PRO A 157 15.91 0.81 15.75
C PRO A 157 15.68 2.26 16.22
N LEU A 158 15.11 3.09 15.34
CA LEU A 158 14.70 4.46 15.64
C LEU A 158 13.24 4.64 15.30
N ARG A 159 12.49 5.29 16.18
CA ARG A 159 11.06 5.51 16.02
C ARG A 159 10.72 6.99 16.13
N ASP A 160 9.89 7.46 15.22
CA ASP A 160 9.26 8.77 15.26
C ASP A 160 7.93 8.66 16.02
N PRO A 161 7.63 9.51 17.01
CA PRO A 161 6.40 9.44 17.79
C PRO A 161 5.13 9.73 16.97
N GLU A 162 5.25 10.40 15.82
CA GLU A 162 4.12 10.66 14.93
C GLU A 162 3.79 9.48 14.02
N LEU A 163 4.65 8.42 14.00
CA LEU A 163 4.46 7.28 13.13
C LEU A 163 3.92 6.06 13.87
N ASN A 164 3.15 5.26 13.16
CA ASN A 164 2.63 3.98 13.60
C ASN A 164 3.59 2.86 13.18
N TYR A 165 3.98 2.04 14.14
CA TYR A 165 4.85 0.88 13.93
C TYR A 165 4.07 -0.39 14.22
N THR A 166 4.08 -1.29 13.27
CA THR A 166 3.30 -2.52 13.26
C THR A 166 4.21 -3.72 13.55
N SER A 167 3.77 -4.66 14.41
CA SER A 167 4.51 -5.90 14.65
C SER A 167 4.40 -6.82 13.44
N PRO A 168 5.52 -7.23 12.81
CA PRO A 168 5.51 -8.22 11.76
C PRO A 168 4.90 -9.55 12.22
N GLU A 169 5.18 -9.96 13.46
CA GLU A 169 4.69 -11.21 14.07
C GLU A 169 3.17 -11.20 14.21
N GLU A 170 2.61 -10.07 14.70
CA GLU A 170 1.16 -9.90 14.79
C GLU A 170 0.50 -9.93 13.41
N MET A 171 1.12 -9.33 12.40
CA MET A 171 0.59 -9.32 11.04
C MET A 171 0.66 -10.69 10.38
N VAL A 172 1.74 -11.45 10.60
CA VAL A 172 1.84 -12.85 10.16
C VAL A 172 0.74 -13.68 10.81
N LYS A 173 0.62 -13.62 12.14
CA LYS A 173 -0.43 -14.34 12.88
C LYS A 173 -1.83 -13.98 12.39
N PHE A 174 -2.13 -12.69 12.30
CA PHE A 174 -3.43 -12.21 11.83
C PHE A 174 -3.76 -12.72 10.42
N SER A 175 -2.77 -12.68 9.51
CA SER A 175 -2.96 -13.12 8.12
C SER A 175 -3.20 -14.62 8.02
N LEU A 176 -2.48 -15.44 8.79
CA LEU A 176 -2.68 -16.90 8.86
C LEU A 176 -4.07 -17.27 9.40
N GLU A 177 -4.57 -16.53 10.38
CA GLU A 177 -5.86 -16.80 11.02
C GLU A 177 -7.08 -16.29 10.23
N ASN A 178 -6.92 -15.19 9.46
CA ASN A 178 -8.06 -14.47 8.89
C ASN A 178 -8.06 -14.36 7.37
N LEU A 179 -6.92 -14.56 6.70
CA LEU A 179 -6.78 -14.31 5.26
C LEU A 179 -6.36 -15.56 4.49
N SER A 180 -5.14 -16.05 4.71
CA SER A 180 -4.57 -17.17 3.96
C SER A 180 -3.42 -17.85 4.72
N PRO A 181 -3.26 -19.18 4.60
CA PRO A 181 -2.09 -19.88 5.08
C PRO A 181 -0.83 -19.64 4.23
N TYR A 182 -0.96 -19.05 3.06
CA TYR A 182 0.12 -18.85 2.09
C TYR A 182 0.66 -17.44 2.16
N LEU A 183 1.82 -17.26 2.79
CA LEU A 183 2.43 -15.94 2.93
C LEU A 183 3.95 -16.00 2.92
N ALA A 184 4.59 -14.87 2.65
CA ALA A 184 6.01 -14.66 2.83
C ALA A 184 6.26 -13.28 3.46
N LEU A 185 7.19 -13.24 4.42
CA LEU A 185 7.62 -12.01 5.09
C LEU A 185 9.03 -11.62 4.63
N ARG A 186 9.18 -10.36 4.22
CA ARG A 186 10.45 -9.71 3.95
C ARG A 186 10.74 -8.66 5.02
N HIS A 187 11.80 -8.86 5.78
CA HIS A 187 12.28 -7.91 6.80
C HIS A 187 13.78 -7.62 6.63
N ASP A 188 14.29 -7.87 5.42
CA ASP A 188 15.71 -7.83 5.05
C ASP A 188 16.05 -6.73 4.02
N ARG A 189 15.06 -5.97 3.52
CA ARG A 189 15.25 -5.01 2.43
C ARG A 189 15.42 -3.58 2.90
N ILE A 190 14.69 -3.20 3.96
CA ILE A 190 14.65 -1.84 4.49
C ILE A 190 14.72 -1.91 6.01
N GLN A 191 15.67 -1.20 6.61
CA GLN A 191 15.97 -1.29 8.05
C GLN A 191 14.77 -1.02 8.98
N HIS A 192 13.84 -0.16 8.54
CA HIS A 192 12.71 0.27 9.38
C HIS A 192 11.37 -0.35 8.98
N ASP A 193 11.35 -1.12 7.90
CA ASP A 193 10.13 -1.62 7.29
C ASP A 193 10.13 -3.14 7.19
N PHE A 194 8.93 -3.68 7.10
CA PHE A 194 8.73 -5.04 6.56
C PHE A 194 7.76 -5.01 5.40
N THR A 195 7.79 -6.06 4.59
CA THR A 195 6.80 -6.31 3.55
C THR A 195 6.25 -7.72 3.71
N LEU A 196 4.92 -7.82 3.78
CA LEU A 196 4.20 -9.09 3.89
C LEU A 196 3.47 -9.34 2.58
N TYR A 197 3.73 -10.50 1.96
CA TYR A 197 3.00 -11.00 0.81
C TYR A 197 2.03 -12.08 1.26
N ILE A 198 0.77 -11.93 0.89
CA ILE A 198 -0.32 -12.86 1.24
C ILE A 198 -0.91 -13.36 -0.07
N TYR A 199 -0.85 -14.66 -0.32
CA TYR A 199 -1.28 -15.27 -1.56
C TYR A 199 -2.61 -16.00 -1.38
N THR A 200 -3.41 -16.08 -2.42
CA THR A 200 -4.69 -16.80 -2.40
C THR A 200 -4.52 -18.31 -2.59
N ALA A 201 -3.39 -18.73 -3.17
CA ALA A 201 -3.03 -20.13 -3.42
C ALA A 201 -1.52 -20.32 -3.27
N LEU A 202 -1.06 -21.57 -3.29
CA LEU A 202 0.36 -21.90 -3.36
C LEU A 202 0.99 -21.33 -4.64
N ASN A 203 2.16 -20.72 -4.50
CA ASN A 203 3.00 -20.41 -5.66
C ASN A 203 3.64 -21.72 -6.14
N GLU A 204 3.13 -22.28 -7.22
CA GLU A 204 3.79 -23.42 -7.87
C GLU A 204 5.14 -22.94 -8.42
N VAL A 205 6.21 -23.56 -7.95
CA VAL A 205 7.54 -23.38 -8.53
C VAL A 205 7.61 -24.35 -9.70
N GLU A 206 7.67 -23.85 -10.93
CA GLU A 206 8.02 -24.69 -12.07
C GLU A 206 9.41 -25.29 -11.80
N LEU A 207 9.47 -26.64 -11.70
CA LEU A 207 10.69 -27.42 -11.48
C LEU A 207 11.46 -27.60 -12.79
#